data_f1c5353dfcedb3d7cda2151643854a7f
#
_entry.id   f1c5353dfcedb3d7cda2151643854a7f
#
_cell.length_a   1.000
_cell.length_b   1.000
_cell.length_c   1.000
_cell.angle_alpha   90.00
_cell.angle_beta   90.00
_cell.angle_gamma   90.00
#
_symmetry.space_group_name_H-M   'P 1'
#
loop_
_entity.id
_entity.type
_entity.pdbx_description
1 polymer ?
#
loop_
_entity_poly.entity_id
_entity_poly.type
_entity_poly.pdbx_seq_one_letter_code
_entity_poly.pdbx_strand_id
1 'polypeptide(L)'
;MKTAKDLQRVEDKRQLKQLMYENLRRFPRWETNCIFEPGEVDRLLRRKSLYAGACPAGLYLLDDEGDYYRVHFFFSVDAPVDFSPMDKPVLVEFLVTRGKRSAAIAEMEQKWLAAGFREHVKDLKLYLSLKNYPLRPAAVENAAGRFVARPARAEDAPQILPIWDASLDHLNSAIPSMEELLYEINEGNIFVVDREGEVCAANKMVIRGGMVSTWLGAVKPEYRRMGLSTAMKHLIYKTAMERGVFLCYTWVDENNAASRAALAKLGFVHRGEWTEGFLMDAAKD
;
A
#
# COMPACT_ATOMS: atom_id res chain seq x y z
N MET A 1 -24.35 14.91 -0.29
CA MET A 1 -23.20 14.08 -0.74
C MET A 1 -23.06 12.89 0.21
N LYS A 2 -22.90 11.66 -0.28
CA LYS A 2 -22.77 10.45 0.55
C LYS A 2 -21.36 10.34 1.13
N THR A 3 -21.27 10.06 2.42
CA THR A 3 -20.00 9.89 3.14
C THR A 3 -19.89 8.47 3.73
N ALA A 4 -18.71 8.03 4.13
CA ALA A 4 -18.57 6.76 4.85
C ALA A 4 -19.36 6.75 6.17
N LYS A 5 -19.58 7.91 6.77
CA LYS A 5 -20.36 8.04 8.02
C LYS A 5 -21.84 7.72 7.85
N ASP A 6 -22.35 7.73 6.60
CA ASP A 6 -23.71 7.30 6.27
C ASP A 6 -23.83 5.76 6.20
N LEU A 7 -22.72 5.05 6.33
CA LEU A 7 -22.62 3.60 6.33
C LEU A 7 -22.46 3.07 7.75
N GLN A 8 -22.65 1.76 7.88
CA GLN A 8 -22.46 1.08 9.15
C GLN A 8 -20.97 0.96 9.48
N ARG A 9 -20.48 1.62 10.54
CA ARG A 9 -19.11 1.38 11.01
C ARG A 9 -18.96 -0.05 11.54
N VAL A 10 -17.89 -0.71 11.19
CA VAL A 10 -17.54 -2.04 11.70
C VAL A 10 -16.79 -1.86 13.02
N GLU A 11 -17.36 -2.35 14.11
CA GLU A 11 -16.85 -2.12 15.48
C GLU A 11 -15.88 -3.22 15.93
N ASP A 12 -16.09 -4.46 15.47
CA ASP A 12 -15.29 -5.60 15.87
C ASP A 12 -15.22 -6.72 14.80
N LYS A 13 -14.33 -7.68 15.03
CA LYS A 13 -14.17 -8.84 14.13
C LYS A 13 -15.39 -9.76 14.06
N ARG A 14 -16.20 -9.82 15.10
CA ARG A 14 -17.40 -10.68 15.12
C ARG A 14 -18.44 -10.12 14.18
N GLN A 15 -18.69 -8.81 14.27
CA GLN A 15 -19.57 -8.09 13.34
C GLN A 15 -19.11 -8.23 11.89
N LEU A 16 -17.81 -8.02 11.63
CA LEU A 16 -17.23 -8.20 10.27
C LEU A 16 -17.52 -9.60 9.73
N LYS A 17 -17.21 -10.64 10.51
CA LYS A 17 -17.46 -12.04 10.12
C LYS A 17 -18.94 -12.31 9.86
N GLN A 18 -19.84 -11.75 10.68
CA GLN A 18 -21.29 -11.91 10.51
C GLN A 18 -21.75 -11.28 9.18
N LEU A 19 -21.34 -10.03 8.90
CA LEU A 19 -21.67 -9.33 7.64
C LEU A 19 -21.20 -10.12 6.42
N MET A 20 -19.94 -10.58 6.43
CA MET A 20 -19.39 -11.40 5.36
C MET A 20 -20.18 -12.71 5.18
N TYR A 21 -20.45 -13.42 6.27
CA TYR A 21 -21.16 -14.69 6.22
C TYR A 21 -22.59 -14.55 5.67
N GLU A 22 -23.34 -13.54 6.15
CA GLU A 22 -24.69 -13.25 5.69
C GLU A 22 -24.71 -12.91 4.19
N ASN A 23 -23.73 -12.13 3.72
CA ASN A 23 -23.61 -11.79 2.31
C ASN A 23 -23.27 -13.01 1.43
N LEU A 24 -22.28 -13.81 1.85
CA LEU A 24 -21.84 -14.97 1.06
C LEU A 24 -22.93 -16.03 0.90
N ARG A 25 -23.84 -16.17 1.85
CA ARG A 25 -24.99 -17.09 1.75
C ARG A 25 -26.05 -16.65 0.75
N ARG A 26 -26.09 -15.38 0.36
CA ARG A 26 -27.08 -14.82 -0.57
C ARG A 26 -26.76 -15.15 -2.03
N PHE A 27 -25.51 -15.42 -2.36
CA PHE A 27 -25.05 -15.54 -3.74
C PHE A 27 -24.31 -16.87 -3.95
N PRO A 28 -24.73 -17.70 -4.93
CA PRO A 28 -24.06 -18.97 -5.22
C PRO A 28 -22.68 -18.77 -5.91
N ARG A 29 -22.53 -17.65 -6.62
CA ARG A 29 -21.29 -17.26 -7.31
C ARG A 29 -20.91 -15.84 -6.90
N TRP A 30 -19.74 -15.70 -6.33
CA TRP A 30 -19.24 -14.39 -5.87
C TRP A 30 -17.74 -14.26 -6.10
N GLU A 31 -17.30 -13.02 -6.24
CA GLU A 31 -15.91 -12.63 -6.34
C GLU A 31 -15.58 -11.58 -5.28
N THR A 32 -14.30 -11.48 -4.96
CA THR A 32 -13.79 -10.52 -4.00
C THR A 32 -12.38 -10.05 -4.36
N ASN A 33 -12.08 -8.80 -4.07
CA ASN A 33 -10.71 -8.28 -4.03
C ASN A 33 -10.17 -8.25 -2.58
N CYS A 34 -10.97 -8.68 -1.61
CA CYS A 34 -10.64 -8.56 -0.20
C CYS A 34 -9.67 -9.66 0.24
N ILE A 35 -8.43 -9.28 0.45
CA ILE A 35 -7.40 -10.13 1.04
C ILE A 35 -6.84 -9.36 2.23
N PHE A 36 -7.48 -9.50 3.38
CA PHE A 36 -6.93 -8.94 4.63
C PHE A 36 -5.72 -9.74 5.08
N GLU A 37 -4.61 -9.05 5.20
CA GLU A 37 -3.42 -9.64 5.79
C GLU A 37 -3.55 -9.79 7.32
N PRO A 38 -2.80 -10.70 7.94
CA PRO A 38 -2.78 -10.85 9.39
C PRO A 38 -2.50 -9.51 10.09
N GLY A 39 -3.38 -9.13 11.02
CA GLY A 39 -3.28 -7.88 11.78
C GLY A 39 -3.87 -6.63 11.08
N GLU A 40 -4.20 -6.71 9.80
CA GLU A 40 -4.77 -5.57 9.06
C GLU A 40 -6.16 -5.19 9.59
N VAL A 41 -7.03 -6.16 9.79
CA VAL A 41 -8.36 -5.92 10.39
C VAL A 41 -8.22 -5.27 11.77
N ASP A 42 -7.24 -5.70 12.58
CA ASP A 42 -7.00 -5.08 13.89
C ASP A 42 -6.57 -3.62 13.77
N ARG A 43 -5.74 -3.30 12.77
CA ARG A 43 -5.33 -1.93 12.45
C ARG A 43 -6.54 -1.08 12.08
N LEU A 44 -7.37 -1.55 11.15
CA LEU A 44 -8.56 -0.83 10.67
C LEU A 44 -9.57 -0.58 11.79
N LEU A 45 -9.80 -1.58 12.64
CA LEU A 45 -10.70 -1.44 13.80
C LEU A 45 -10.16 -0.45 14.84
N ARG A 46 -8.86 -0.44 15.11
CA ARG A 46 -8.23 0.57 16.00
C ARG A 46 -8.36 1.99 15.44
N ARG A 47 -8.15 2.16 14.13
CA ARG A 47 -8.34 3.46 13.43
C ARG A 47 -9.80 3.87 13.35
N LYS A 48 -10.75 2.96 13.58
CA LYS A 48 -12.19 3.15 13.38
C LYS A 48 -12.51 3.62 11.95
N SER A 49 -11.72 3.15 10.98
CA SER A 49 -11.75 3.56 9.57
C SER A 49 -12.55 2.61 8.67
N LEU A 50 -13.04 1.49 9.20
CA LEU A 50 -13.74 0.46 8.41
C LEU A 50 -15.25 0.62 8.48
N TYR A 51 -15.89 0.76 7.32
CA TYR A 51 -17.34 0.91 7.17
C TYR A 51 -17.90 -0.16 6.23
N ALA A 52 -19.10 -0.62 6.47
CA ALA A 52 -19.79 -1.61 5.65
C ALA A 52 -20.99 -0.98 4.95
N GLY A 53 -21.11 -1.25 3.66
CA GLY A 53 -22.24 -0.88 2.82
C GLY A 53 -22.71 -2.07 1.98
N ALA A 54 -23.88 -1.97 1.41
CA ALA A 54 -24.43 -2.97 0.52
C ALA A 54 -25.02 -2.33 -0.74
N CYS A 55 -24.94 -3.06 -1.84
CA CYS A 55 -25.61 -2.76 -3.10
C CYS A 55 -26.28 -4.04 -3.63
N PRO A 56 -27.01 -4.00 -4.75
CA PRO A 56 -27.61 -5.21 -5.35
C PRO A 56 -26.60 -6.35 -5.59
N ALA A 57 -25.35 -6.02 -5.90
CA ALA A 57 -24.29 -7.01 -6.11
C ALA A 57 -23.81 -7.67 -4.83
N GLY A 58 -23.92 -7.03 -3.67
CA GLY A 58 -23.48 -7.60 -2.41
C GLY A 58 -22.92 -6.58 -1.40
N LEU A 59 -22.07 -7.09 -0.52
CA LEU A 59 -21.39 -6.34 0.53
C LEU A 59 -20.13 -5.67 -0.02
N TYR A 60 -19.91 -4.42 0.35
CA TYR A 60 -18.60 -3.78 0.25
C TYR A 60 -18.16 -3.21 1.60
N LEU A 61 -16.88 -3.17 1.79
CA LEU A 61 -16.24 -2.51 2.92
C LEU A 61 -15.45 -1.32 2.40
N LEU A 62 -15.57 -0.18 3.06
CA LEU A 62 -14.76 1.00 2.80
C LEU A 62 -13.75 1.16 3.93
N ASP A 63 -12.48 1.20 3.59
CA ASP A 63 -11.43 1.69 4.47
C ASP A 63 -11.21 3.18 4.19
N ASP A 64 -11.40 4.02 5.20
CA ASP A 64 -11.13 5.45 5.13
C ASP A 64 -9.64 5.71 5.35
N GLU A 65 -8.92 5.92 4.26
CA GLU A 65 -7.47 6.20 4.26
C GLU A 65 -7.13 7.69 4.40
N GLY A 66 -8.11 8.53 4.75
CA GLY A 66 -7.95 9.98 4.92
C GLY A 66 -8.35 10.74 3.66
N ASP A 67 -7.56 10.68 2.61
CA ASP A 67 -7.78 11.42 1.37
C ASP A 67 -8.67 10.66 0.37
N TYR A 68 -8.84 9.37 0.53
CA TYR A 68 -9.66 8.51 -0.32
C TYR A 68 -10.25 7.34 0.46
N TYR A 69 -11.19 6.63 -0.17
CA TYR A 69 -11.72 5.35 0.32
C TYR A 69 -11.17 4.20 -0.49
N ARG A 70 -10.65 3.17 0.19
CA ARG A 70 -10.32 1.88 -0.45
C ARG A 70 -11.51 0.94 -0.31
N VAL A 71 -11.93 0.33 -1.44
CA VAL A 71 -13.04 -0.62 -1.46
C VAL A 71 -12.53 -2.05 -1.41
N HIS A 72 -13.07 -2.81 -0.46
CA HIS A 72 -13.05 -4.26 -0.48
C HIS A 72 -14.46 -4.76 -0.72
N PHE A 73 -14.67 -5.62 -1.70
CA PHE A 73 -16.02 -6.07 -2.06
C PHE A 73 -16.16 -7.59 -1.97
N PHE A 74 -17.42 -8.03 -1.82
CA PHE A 74 -17.88 -9.42 -1.87
C PHE A 74 -19.15 -9.42 -2.73
N PHE A 75 -18.99 -9.50 -4.04
CA PHE A 75 -20.07 -9.26 -5.01
C PHE A 75 -20.42 -10.52 -5.78
N SER A 76 -21.72 -10.69 -6.06
CA SER A 76 -22.19 -11.63 -7.04
C SER A 76 -21.63 -11.31 -8.43
N VAL A 77 -21.14 -12.32 -9.13
CA VAL A 77 -20.73 -12.16 -10.53
C VAL A 77 -21.92 -11.98 -11.48
N ASP A 78 -23.14 -12.27 -11.02
CA ASP A 78 -24.35 -12.22 -11.84
C ASP A 78 -25.11 -10.87 -11.71
N ALA A 79 -24.72 -10.01 -10.77
CA ALA A 79 -25.37 -8.70 -10.54
C ALA A 79 -24.51 -7.54 -11.03
N PRO A 80 -25.13 -6.40 -11.42
CA PRO A 80 -24.41 -5.18 -11.75
C PRO A 80 -23.81 -4.56 -10.48
N VAL A 81 -22.67 -3.90 -10.63
CA VAL A 81 -22.12 -3.03 -9.59
C VAL A 81 -22.87 -1.71 -9.64
N ASP A 82 -23.55 -1.39 -8.54
CA ASP A 82 -24.22 -0.10 -8.34
C ASP A 82 -23.48 0.65 -7.23
N PHE A 83 -22.64 1.58 -7.63
CA PHE A 83 -21.81 2.38 -6.74
C PHE A 83 -21.91 3.85 -7.12
N SER A 84 -22.21 4.72 -6.18
CA SER A 84 -22.35 6.15 -6.40
C SER A 84 -21.13 6.91 -5.89
N PRO A 85 -20.73 8.02 -6.53
CA PRO A 85 -19.67 8.89 -6.04
C PRO A 85 -19.89 9.31 -4.58
N MET A 86 -18.81 9.42 -3.84
CA MET A 86 -18.78 9.79 -2.43
C MET A 86 -18.09 11.16 -2.24
N ASP A 87 -17.99 11.62 -1.01
CA ASP A 87 -17.31 12.89 -0.66
C ASP A 87 -15.80 12.86 -0.91
N LYS A 88 -15.21 11.67 -1.05
CA LYS A 88 -13.81 11.46 -1.39
C LYS A 88 -13.69 10.53 -2.60
N PRO A 89 -12.55 10.54 -3.32
CA PRO A 89 -12.27 9.53 -4.33
C PRO A 89 -12.36 8.12 -3.76
N VAL A 90 -12.76 7.17 -4.60
CA VAL A 90 -12.91 5.77 -4.21
C VAL A 90 -12.04 4.90 -5.09
N LEU A 91 -11.13 4.14 -4.48
CA LEU A 91 -10.19 3.23 -5.15
C LEU A 91 -10.63 1.79 -4.92
N VAL A 92 -10.71 1.00 -5.99
CA VAL A 92 -10.82 -0.46 -5.96
C VAL A 92 -9.62 -1.07 -6.66
N GLU A 93 -9.02 -2.10 -6.06
CA GLU A 93 -7.83 -2.74 -6.62
C GLU A 93 -8.07 -4.22 -6.84
N PHE A 94 -7.49 -4.75 -7.90
CA PHE A 94 -7.52 -6.17 -8.26
C PHE A 94 -6.10 -6.72 -8.27
N LEU A 95 -5.87 -7.78 -7.50
CA LEU A 95 -4.60 -8.52 -7.54
C LEU A 95 -4.64 -9.58 -8.64
N VAL A 96 -3.73 -9.48 -9.59
CA VAL A 96 -3.51 -10.48 -10.63
C VAL A 96 -2.28 -11.30 -10.27
N THR A 97 -2.43 -12.63 -10.24
CA THR A 97 -1.37 -13.56 -9.91
C THR A 97 -1.02 -14.46 -11.09
N ARG A 98 0.24 -14.91 -11.16
CA ARG A 98 0.75 -15.85 -12.18
C ARG A 98 0.57 -15.39 -13.61
N GLY A 99 0.53 -14.09 -13.87
CA GLY A 99 0.38 -13.52 -15.20
C GLY A 99 -0.96 -13.79 -15.87
N LYS A 100 -1.97 -14.22 -15.12
CA LYS A 100 -3.29 -14.57 -15.66
C LYS A 100 -4.39 -13.88 -14.86
N ARG A 101 -5.22 -13.12 -15.58
CA ARG A 101 -6.54 -12.72 -15.09
C ARG A 101 -7.47 -13.93 -15.16
N SER A 102 -8.21 -14.19 -14.08
CA SER A 102 -9.37 -15.08 -14.19
C SER A 102 -10.47 -14.39 -15.02
N ALA A 103 -11.32 -15.19 -15.70
CA ALA A 103 -12.46 -14.63 -16.42
C ALA A 103 -13.39 -13.84 -15.46
N ALA A 104 -13.55 -14.29 -14.24
CA ALA A 104 -14.39 -13.65 -13.23
C ALA A 104 -13.82 -12.29 -12.79
N ILE A 105 -12.50 -12.16 -12.61
CA ILE A 105 -11.85 -10.86 -12.32
C ILE A 105 -12.07 -9.90 -13.50
N ALA A 106 -11.83 -10.35 -14.74
CA ALA A 106 -12.02 -9.50 -15.93
C ALA A 106 -13.48 -9.04 -16.08
N GLU A 107 -14.46 -9.92 -15.81
CA GLU A 107 -15.86 -9.56 -15.78
C GLU A 107 -16.18 -8.53 -14.69
N MET A 108 -15.61 -8.70 -13.49
CA MET A 108 -15.82 -7.77 -12.38
C MET A 108 -15.22 -6.39 -12.69
N GLU A 109 -14.03 -6.30 -13.28
CA GLU A 109 -13.43 -5.05 -13.73
C GLU A 109 -14.34 -4.28 -14.69
N GLN A 110 -14.93 -4.98 -15.67
CA GLN A 110 -15.89 -4.36 -16.60
C GLN A 110 -17.12 -3.78 -15.88
N LYS A 111 -17.58 -4.44 -14.83
CA LYS A 111 -18.71 -3.93 -14.02
C LYS A 111 -18.33 -2.67 -13.22
N TRP A 112 -17.12 -2.60 -12.71
CA TRP A 112 -16.64 -1.38 -12.04
C TRP A 112 -16.46 -0.23 -13.03
N LEU A 113 -15.93 -0.49 -14.24
CA LEU A 113 -15.87 0.51 -15.32
C LEU A 113 -17.27 1.01 -15.70
N ALA A 114 -18.24 0.09 -15.86
CA ALA A 114 -19.63 0.43 -16.16
C ALA A 114 -20.31 1.24 -15.04
N ALA A 115 -19.86 1.08 -13.78
CA ALA A 115 -20.30 1.86 -12.63
C ALA A 115 -19.66 3.28 -12.56
N GLY A 116 -18.80 3.64 -13.52
CA GLY A 116 -18.19 4.97 -13.61
C GLY A 116 -16.77 5.07 -13.03
N PHE A 117 -16.15 3.95 -12.67
CA PHE A 117 -14.73 3.92 -12.35
C PHE A 117 -13.89 4.02 -13.63
N ARG A 118 -12.66 4.50 -13.51
CA ARG A 118 -11.68 4.54 -14.61
C ARG A 118 -10.38 3.88 -14.16
N GLU A 119 -9.60 3.36 -15.09
CA GLU A 119 -8.25 2.89 -14.82
C GLU A 119 -7.42 4.02 -14.20
N HIS A 120 -6.65 3.71 -13.17
CA HIS A 120 -5.86 4.69 -12.44
C HIS A 120 -4.39 4.30 -12.38
N VAL A 121 -4.07 3.15 -11.79
CA VAL A 121 -2.70 2.72 -11.55
C VAL A 121 -2.56 1.23 -11.80
N LYS A 122 -1.36 0.83 -12.25
CA LYS A 122 -0.97 -0.57 -12.28
C LYS A 122 0.40 -0.73 -11.64
N ASP A 123 0.43 -1.43 -10.51
CA ASP A 123 1.64 -1.68 -9.76
C ASP A 123 2.15 -3.10 -9.98
N LEU A 124 3.38 -3.20 -10.46
CA LEU A 124 4.09 -4.47 -10.63
C LEU A 124 4.68 -4.92 -9.29
N LYS A 125 4.45 -6.17 -8.91
CA LYS A 125 5.10 -6.77 -7.75
C LYS A 125 6.44 -7.37 -8.16
N LEU A 126 7.49 -6.84 -7.58
CA LEU A 126 8.85 -7.27 -7.85
C LEU A 126 9.44 -7.99 -6.64
N TYR A 127 10.24 -9.01 -6.88
CA TYR A 127 10.83 -9.86 -5.86
C TYR A 127 12.34 -9.84 -5.91
N LEU A 128 12.97 -9.91 -4.73
CA LEU A 128 14.41 -10.02 -4.55
C LEU A 128 14.72 -11.08 -3.50
N SER A 129 15.58 -12.04 -3.85
CA SER A 129 16.16 -12.94 -2.86
C SER A 129 17.29 -12.24 -2.12
N LEU A 130 17.20 -12.18 -0.80
CA LEU A 130 18.25 -11.67 0.07
C LEU A 130 19.27 -12.74 0.47
N LYS A 131 19.03 -14.01 0.12
CA LYS A 131 19.99 -15.08 0.35
C LYS A 131 21.25 -14.82 -0.47
N ASN A 132 22.38 -14.63 0.21
CA ASN A 132 23.68 -14.25 -0.39
C ASN A 132 23.66 -12.87 -1.08
N TYR A 133 22.72 -11.98 -0.72
CA TYR A 133 22.65 -10.64 -1.29
C TYR A 133 23.89 -9.81 -0.87
N PRO A 134 24.61 -9.16 -1.82
CA PRO A 134 25.80 -8.39 -1.51
C PRO A 134 25.41 -7.04 -0.87
N LEU A 135 25.43 -7.01 0.45
CA LEU A 135 25.17 -5.77 1.19
C LEU A 135 26.26 -4.74 0.92
N ARG A 136 25.85 -3.49 0.81
CA ARG A 136 26.73 -2.32 0.71
C ARG A 136 26.66 -1.48 1.97
N PRO A 137 27.64 -0.60 2.22
CA PRO A 137 27.58 0.32 3.37
C PRO A 137 26.28 1.13 3.41
N ALA A 138 25.79 1.35 4.61
CA ALA A 138 24.60 2.18 4.86
C ALA A 138 24.93 3.70 4.83
N ALA A 139 26.08 4.08 4.33
CA ALA A 139 26.50 5.48 4.20
C ALA A 139 26.90 5.77 2.74
N VAL A 140 26.61 6.99 2.32
CA VAL A 140 27.04 7.55 1.04
C VAL A 140 27.84 8.81 1.33
N GLU A 141 29.01 8.92 0.73
CA GLU A 141 29.85 10.11 0.81
C GLU A 141 30.11 10.65 -0.61
N ASN A 142 29.85 11.93 -0.81
CA ASN A 142 30.02 12.61 -2.09
C ASN A 142 30.31 14.10 -1.86
N ALA A 143 30.38 14.89 -2.94
CA ALA A 143 30.64 16.33 -2.87
C ALA A 143 29.61 17.13 -2.03
N ALA A 144 28.39 16.61 -1.82
CA ALA A 144 27.37 17.23 -1.00
C ALA A 144 27.48 16.84 0.49
N GLY A 145 28.46 16.00 0.86
CA GLY A 145 28.71 15.58 2.23
C GLY A 145 28.48 14.08 2.49
N ARG A 146 28.43 13.73 3.76
CA ARG A 146 28.22 12.37 4.24
C ARG A 146 26.76 12.18 4.62
N PHE A 147 26.13 11.16 4.05
CA PHE A 147 24.76 10.74 4.30
C PHE A 147 24.77 9.36 4.97
N VAL A 148 24.03 9.19 6.05
CA VAL A 148 24.00 7.94 6.84
C VAL A 148 22.58 7.40 6.90
N ALA A 149 22.39 6.17 6.41
CA ALA A 149 21.13 5.46 6.62
C ALA A 149 21.11 4.86 8.02
N ARG A 150 20.01 5.07 8.74
CA ARG A 150 19.81 4.57 10.12
C ARG A 150 18.32 4.28 10.37
N PRO A 151 17.98 3.51 11.41
CA PRO A 151 16.62 3.51 11.94
C PRO A 151 16.20 4.92 12.34
N ALA A 152 14.91 5.23 12.12
CA ALA A 152 14.36 6.51 12.55
C ALA A 152 14.20 6.56 14.08
N ARG A 153 14.22 7.79 14.62
CA ARG A 153 13.94 8.10 16.01
C ARG A 153 12.67 8.96 16.10
N ALA A 154 12.06 9.05 17.27
CA ALA A 154 10.84 9.83 17.44
C ALA A 154 11.01 11.30 17.02
N GLU A 155 12.20 11.88 17.24
CA GLU A 155 12.55 13.24 16.82
C GLU A 155 12.59 13.45 15.30
N ASP A 156 12.70 12.39 14.51
CA ASP A 156 12.67 12.47 13.04
C ASP A 156 11.25 12.60 12.47
N ALA A 157 10.24 12.19 13.22
CA ALA A 157 8.86 12.09 12.73
C ALA A 157 8.34 13.40 12.09
N PRO A 158 8.57 14.60 12.66
CA PRO A 158 8.17 15.87 12.04
C PRO A 158 8.81 16.15 10.68
N GLN A 159 9.98 15.54 10.40
CA GLN A 159 10.66 15.70 9.10
C GLN A 159 10.23 14.62 8.09
N ILE A 160 9.80 13.44 8.55
CA ILE A 160 9.42 12.30 7.69
C ILE A 160 8.10 12.57 6.97
N LEU A 161 7.05 12.98 7.70
CA LEU A 161 5.72 13.18 7.11
C LEU A 161 5.72 14.14 5.92
N PRO A 162 6.37 15.33 5.98
CA PRO A 162 6.43 16.22 4.82
C PRO A 162 7.16 15.62 3.60
N ILE A 163 8.14 14.73 3.82
CA ILE A 163 8.83 14.05 2.71
C ILE A 163 7.88 13.10 1.98
N TRP A 164 7.07 12.35 2.71
CA TRP A 164 6.08 11.45 2.12
C TRP A 164 4.94 12.22 1.47
N ASP A 165 4.39 13.21 2.17
CA ASP A 165 3.32 14.08 1.68
C ASP A 165 3.65 14.74 0.33
N ALA A 166 4.86 15.29 0.20
CA ALA A 166 5.31 15.95 -1.02
C ALA A 166 5.76 15.01 -2.15
N SER A 167 5.98 13.71 -1.86
CA SER A 167 6.66 12.80 -2.80
C SER A 167 5.80 11.63 -3.28
N LEU A 168 4.74 11.28 -2.56
CA LEU A 168 3.93 10.10 -2.82
C LEU A 168 2.57 10.47 -3.39
N ASP A 169 2.00 9.58 -4.17
CA ASP A 169 0.61 9.68 -4.61
C ASP A 169 -0.32 9.29 -3.44
N HIS A 170 -1.07 10.26 -2.94
CA HIS A 170 -1.99 10.09 -1.83
C HIS A 170 -3.14 9.13 -2.13
N LEU A 171 -3.50 8.96 -3.40
CA LEU A 171 -4.55 8.01 -3.81
C LEU A 171 -4.06 6.55 -3.85
N ASN A 172 -2.75 6.33 -3.78
CA ASN A 172 -2.15 5.00 -3.82
C ASN A 172 -1.28 4.68 -2.59
N SER A 173 -1.00 5.69 -1.77
CA SER A 173 -0.09 5.58 -0.62
C SER A 173 -0.79 6.06 0.65
N ALA A 174 -1.20 5.13 1.50
CA ALA A 174 -1.74 5.47 2.82
C ALA A 174 -0.63 6.07 3.69
N ILE A 175 -0.55 7.40 3.74
CA ILE A 175 0.40 8.12 4.60
C ILE A 175 -0.10 8.04 6.04
N PRO A 176 0.73 7.56 6.99
CA PRO A 176 0.30 7.39 8.37
C PRO A 176 0.07 8.74 9.06
N SER A 177 -0.80 8.76 10.04
CA SER A 177 -0.88 9.86 11.01
C SER A 177 0.40 9.96 11.84
N MET A 178 0.61 11.07 12.54
CA MET A 178 1.76 11.23 13.43
C MET A 178 1.82 10.14 14.50
N GLU A 179 0.69 9.76 15.08
CA GLU A 179 0.59 8.69 16.08
C GLU A 179 1.02 7.34 15.51
N GLU A 180 0.52 6.99 14.33
CA GLU A 180 0.89 5.74 13.64
C GLU A 180 2.37 5.74 13.24
N LEU A 181 2.91 6.87 12.79
CA LEU A 181 4.33 7.00 12.47
C LEU A 181 5.20 6.78 13.70
N LEU A 182 4.88 7.39 14.83
CA LEU A 182 5.59 7.20 16.09
C LEU A 182 5.53 5.74 16.57
N TYR A 183 4.38 5.10 16.43
CA TYR A 183 4.25 3.67 16.70
C TYR A 183 5.20 2.83 15.82
N GLU A 184 5.22 3.05 14.52
CA GLU A 184 6.07 2.32 13.57
C GLU A 184 7.57 2.60 13.80
N ILE A 185 7.92 3.80 14.23
CA ILE A 185 9.30 4.15 14.64
C ILE A 185 9.71 3.32 15.86
N ASN A 186 8.86 3.23 16.87
CA ASN A 186 9.13 2.46 18.09
C ASN A 186 9.26 0.95 17.79
N GLU A 187 8.51 0.43 16.82
CA GLU A 187 8.64 -0.95 16.34
C GLU A 187 9.89 -1.18 15.47
N GLY A 188 10.68 -0.13 15.19
CA GLY A 188 11.88 -0.22 14.35
C GLY A 188 11.59 -0.50 12.88
N ASN A 189 10.46 -0.05 12.38
CA ASN A 189 10.00 -0.26 11.02
C ASN A 189 10.30 0.91 10.08
N ILE A 190 10.71 2.06 10.61
CA ILE A 190 11.01 3.27 9.83
C ILE A 190 12.51 3.47 9.74
N PHE A 191 12.97 3.77 8.55
CA PHE A 191 14.37 4.05 8.24
C PHE A 191 14.49 5.40 7.55
N VAL A 192 15.55 6.11 7.87
CA VAL A 192 15.85 7.43 7.30
C VAL A 192 17.27 7.47 6.74
N VAL A 193 17.52 8.42 5.87
CA VAL A 193 18.88 8.86 5.56
C VAL A 193 19.05 10.25 6.16
N ASP A 194 20.05 10.35 6.99
CA ASP A 194 20.38 11.54 7.76
C ASP A 194 21.65 12.22 7.22
N ARG A 195 21.64 13.54 7.21
CA ARG A 195 22.80 14.38 6.99
C ARG A 195 22.84 15.44 8.08
N GLU A 196 23.72 15.29 9.06
CA GLU A 196 23.93 16.27 10.13
C GLU A 196 22.63 16.70 10.85
N GLY A 197 21.71 15.74 11.08
CA GLY A 197 20.41 15.98 11.73
C GLY A 197 19.27 16.34 10.77
N GLU A 198 19.56 16.52 9.48
CA GLU A 198 18.54 16.69 8.46
C GLU A 198 18.11 15.32 7.88
N VAL A 199 16.81 14.98 7.93
CA VAL A 199 16.27 13.82 7.24
C VAL A 199 16.14 14.13 5.75
N CYS A 200 16.89 13.40 4.91
CA CYS A 200 16.94 13.57 3.46
C CYS A 200 16.06 12.56 2.71
N ALA A 201 15.81 11.41 3.32
CA ALA A 201 14.99 10.33 2.76
C ALA A 201 14.36 9.50 3.87
N ALA A 202 13.22 8.90 3.60
CA ALA A 202 12.53 7.99 4.51
C ALA A 202 11.96 6.79 3.79
N ASN A 203 11.83 5.66 4.50
CA ASN A 203 11.23 4.43 3.98
C ASN A 203 10.65 3.62 5.15
N LYS A 204 9.53 2.96 4.92
CA LYS A 204 8.92 1.99 5.84
C LYS A 204 9.26 0.57 5.43
N MET A 205 9.74 -0.21 6.37
CA MET A 205 9.91 -1.66 6.27
C MET A 205 8.68 -2.36 6.84
N VAL A 206 8.19 -3.37 6.13
CA VAL A 206 7.11 -4.23 6.63
C VAL A 206 7.54 -5.68 6.49
N ILE A 207 7.52 -6.45 7.58
CA ILE A 207 7.78 -7.89 7.56
C ILE A 207 6.46 -8.63 7.76
N ARG A 208 6.05 -9.41 6.77
CA ARG A 208 4.82 -10.22 6.80
C ARG A 208 5.00 -11.54 6.05
N GLY A 209 4.43 -12.62 6.57
CA GLY A 209 4.46 -13.93 5.92
C GLY A 209 5.87 -14.43 5.55
N GLY A 210 6.90 -14.09 6.33
CA GLY A 210 8.29 -14.47 6.06
C GLY A 210 8.94 -13.66 4.92
N MET A 211 8.31 -12.58 4.47
CA MET A 211 8.83 -11.66 3.48
C MET A 211 8.98 -10.26 4.04
N VAL A 212 9.98 -9.52 3.59
CA VAL A 212 10.10 -8.08 3.84
C VAL A 212 9.63 -7.29 2.63
N SER A 213 8.92 -6.20 2.86
CA SER A 213 8.60 -5.22 1.83
C SER A 213 9.03 -3.81 2.24
N THR A 214 9.27 -2.97 1.22
CA THR A 214 9.60 -1.56 1.41
C THR A 214 8.43 -0.71 0.91
N TRP A 215 7.93 0.15 1.77
CA TRP A 215 6.77 1.01 1.54
C TRP A 215 7.13 2.47 1.80
N LEU A 216 6.38 3.39 1.23
CA LEU A 216 6.53 4.84 1.47
C LEU A 216 7.98 5.33 1.26
N GLY A 217 8.67 4.76 0.26
CA GLY A 217 10.06 5.12 -0.01
C GLY A 217 10.17 6.44 -0.76
N ALA A 218 10.65 7.50 -0.10
CA ALA A 218 10.80 8.82 -0.68
C ALA A 218 12.16 9.44 -0.38
N VAL A 219 12.63 10.27 -1.31
CA VAL A 219 13.87 11.07 -1.19
C VAL A 219 13.51 12.51 -1.56
N LYS A 220 13.89 13.47 -0.72
CA LYS A 220 13.73 14.90 -1.02
C LYS A 220 14.30 15.23 -2.40
N PRO A 221 13.64 16.08 -3.20
CA PRO A 221 14.03 16.36 -4.59
C PRO A 221 15.50 16.73 -4.76
N GLU A 222 16.03 17.58 -3.89
CA GLU A 222 17.41 18.08 -3.90
C GLU A 222 18.47 17.00 -3.65
N TYR A 223 18.09 15.87 -3.01
CA TYR A 223 18.98 14.74 -2.71
C TYR A 223 18.76 13.52 -3.62
N ARG A 224 17.93 13.65 -4.66
CA ARG A 224 17.70 12.57 -5.62
C ARG A 224 18.96 12.28 -6.44
N ARG A 225 19.06 11.04 -6.93
CA ARG A 225 20.18 10.51 -7.73
C ARG A 225 21.53 10.44 -7.00
N MET A 226 21.57 10.67 -5.70
CA MET A 226 22.76 10.54 -4.86
C MET A 226 22.94 9.13 -4.24
N GLY A 227 22.11 8.15 -4.61
CA GLY A 227 22.21 6.78 -4.10
C GLY A 227 21.55 6.54 -2.74
N LEU A 228 20.88 7.55 -2.14
CA LEU A 228 20.33 7.49 -0.78
C LEU A 228 19.29 6.39 -0.62
N SER A 229 18.37 6.25 -1.59
CA SER A 229 17.36 5.17 -1.58
C SER A 229 18.02 3.78 -1.58
N THR A 230 19.14 3.63 -2.30
CA THR A 230 19.89 2.37 -2.33
C THR A 230 20.56 2.07 -1.00
N ALA A 231 21.25 3.04 -0.39
CA ALA A 231 21.87 2.88 0.92
C ALA A 231 20.84 2.49 2.00
N MET A 232 19.69 3.16 2.01
CA MET A 232 18.60 2.87 2.93
C MET A 232 18.05 1.45 2.73
N LYS A 233 17.84 1.01 1.47
CA LYS A 233 17.41 -0.36 1.17
C LYS A 233 18.41 -1.41 1.63
N HIS A 234 19.72 -1.18 1.49
CA HIS A 234 20.74 -2.11 1.99
C HIS A 234 20.67 -2.26 3.51
N LEU A 235 20.40 -1.19 4.24
CA LEU A 235 20.19 -1.26 5.69
C LEU A 235 18.92 -2.04 6.03
N ILE A 236 17.81 -1.78 5.34
CA ILE A 236 16.56 -2.52 5.51
C ILE A 236 16.77 -4.01 5.23
N TYR A 237 17.48 -4.38 4.17
CA TYR A 237 17.76 -5.78 3.84
C TYR A 237 18.63 -6.45 4.90
N LYS A 238 19.66 -5.74 5.39
CA LYS A 238 20.47 -6.22 6.51
C LYS A 238 19.61 -6.51 7.72
N THR A 239 18.76 -5.55 8.13
CA THR A 239 17.84 -5.70 9.27
C THR A 239 16.87 -6.87 9.07
N ALA A 240 16.34 -7.06 7.86
CA ALA A 240 15.46 -8.17 7.55
C ALA A 240 16.19 -9.53 7.68
N MET A 241 17.41 -9.62 7.14
CA MET A 241 18.22 -10.86 7.24
C MET A 241 18.60 -11.18 8.69
N GLU A 242 18.91 -10.18 9.52
CA GLU A 242 19.15 -10.34 10.96
C GLU A 242 17.90 -10.86 11.70
N ARG A 243 16.70 -10.58 11.17
CA ARG A 243 15.42 -11.13 11.65
C ARG A 243 15.04 -12.47 10.98
N GLY A 244 15.94 -13.09 10.22
CA GLY A 244 15.74 -14.38 9.55
C GLY A 244 14.87 -14.31 8.28
N VAL A 245 14.68 -13.13 7.71
CA VAL A 245 13.86 -12.92 6.50
C VAL A 245 14.75 -12.74 5.27
N PHE A 246 14.59 -13.63 4.27
CA PHE A 246 15.47 -13.71 3.09
C PHE A 246 14.74 -13.50 1.76
N LEU A 247 13.47 -13.15 1.78
CA LEU A 247 12.72 -12.79 0.58
C LEU A 247 12.16 -11.38 0.73
N CYS A 248 12.49 -10.52 -0.24
CA CYS A 248 11.98 -9.16 -0.31
C CYS A 248 11.00 -9.02 -1.48
N TYR A 249 9.95 -8.22 -1.32
CA TYR A 249 9.13 -7.75 -2.41
C TYR A 249 8.89 -6.25 -2.31
N THR A 250 8.52 -5.64 -3.43
CA THR A 250 8.07 -4.25 -3.48
C THR A 250 7.06 -4.08 -4.62
N TRP A 251 6.22 -3.07 -4.50
CA TRP A 251 5.34 -2.64 -5.56
C TRP A 251 5.94 -1.44 -6.28
N VAL A 252 5.72 -1.33 -7.57
CA VAL A 252 6.16 -0.20 -8.38
C VAL A 252 5.19 0.04 -9.53
N ASP A 253 4.77 1.28 -9.70
CA ASP A 253 3.97 1.69 -10.85
C ASP A 253 4.71 1.32 -12.15
N GLU A 254 3.99 0.63 -13.06
CA GLU A 254 4.55 0.19 -14.33
C GLU A 254 5.08 1.35 -15.18
N ASN A 255 4.56 2.55 -14.99
CA ASN A 255 4.98 3.77 -15.67
C ASN A 255 6.18 4.47 -15.00
N ASN A 256 6.55 4.08 -13.77
CA ASN A 256 7.69 4.66 -13.07
C ASN A 256 9.01 4.01 -13.53
N ALA A 257 9.45 4.39 -14.74
CA ALA A 257 10.66 3.84 -15.37
C ALA A 257 11.91 4.03 -14.51
N ALA A 258 12.03 5.16 -13.80
CA ALA A 258 13.19 5.45 -12.94
C ALA A 258 13.28 4.49 -11.75
N SER A 259 12.16 4.25 -11.06
CA SER A 259 12.08 3.30 -9.94
C SER A 259 12.31 1.87 -10.41
N ARG A 260 11.70 1.47 -11.53
CA ARG A 260 11.89 0.13 -12.13
C ARG A 260 13.36 -0.12 -12.48
N ALA A 261 14.04 0.86 -13.12
CA ALA A 261 15.46 0.74 -13.45
C ALA A 261 16.34 0.63 -12.20
N ALA A 262 16.04 1.39 -11.14
CA ALA A 262 16.76 1.30 -9.88
C ALA A 262 16.56 -0.06 -9.19
N LEU A 263 15.35 -0.60 -9.19
CA LEU A 263 15.03 -1.91 -8.64
C LEU A 263 15.69 -3.05 -9.43
N ALA A 264 15.70 -2.96 -10.77
CA ALA A 264 16.39 -3.93 -11.63
C ALA A 264 17.89 -3.99 -11.32
N LYS A 265 18.55 -2.84 -11.09
CA LYS A 265 19.97 -2.77 -10.68
C LYS A 265 20.23 -3.43 -9.32
N LEU A 266 19.24 -3.49 -8.45
CA LEU A 266 19.31 -4.21 -7.18
C LEU A 266 19.02 -5.70 -7.32
N GLY A 267 18.64 -6.18 -8.51
CA GLY A 267 18.35 -7.58 -8.79
C GLY A 267 16.89 -7.99 -8.57
N PHE A 268 15.97 -7.03 -8.46
CA PHE A 268 14.55 -7.34 -8.41
C PHE A 268 14.05 -7.91 -9.73
N VAL A 269 13.17 -8.90 -9.66
CA VAL A 269 12.55 -9.56 -10.80
C VAL A 269 11.04 -9.58 -10.68
N HIS A 270 10.33 -9.35 -11.79
CA HIS A 270 8.89 -9.52 -11.90
C HIS A 270 8.53 -11.00 -12.09
N ARG A 271 7.53 -11.50 -11.38
CA ARG A 271 7.10 -12.90 -11.43
C ARG A 271 5.66 -13.08 -11.93
N GLY A 272 5.15 -12.10 -12.67
CA GLY A 272 3.80 -12.13 -13.22
C GLY A 272 2.71 -11.82 -12.18
N GLU A 273 3.02 -10.99 -11.20
CA GLU A 273 2.05 -10.49 -10.23
C GLU A 273 1.97 -8.97 -10.32
N TRP A 274 0.76 -8.43 -10.35
CA TRP A 274 0.52 -6.99 -10.35
C TRP A 274 -0.84 -6.67 -9.73
N THR A 275 -1.04 -5.43 -9.31
CA THR A 275 -2.37 -4.89 -9.00
C THR A 275 -2.79 -3.91 -10.08
N GLU A 276 -4.11 -3.83 -10.30
CA GLU A 276 -4.75 -2.82 -11.14
C GLU A 276 -5.76 -2.07 -10.29
N GLY A 277 -5.55 -0.76 -10.18
CA GLY A 277 -6.39 0.15 -9.44
C GLY A 277 -7.35 0.90 -10.37
N PHE A 278 -8.62 0.96 -9.96
CA PHE A 278 -9.67 1.72 -10.63
C PHE A 278 -10.19 2.77 -9.66
N LEU A 279 -10.33 4.00 -10.15
CA LEU A 279 -10.68 5.16 -9.36
C LEU A 279 -12.02 5.74 -9.81
N MET A 280 -12.87 6.06 -8.85
CA MET A 280 -14.01 6.94 -9.01
C MET A 280 -13.69 8.27 -8.33
N ASP A 281 -13.81 9.36 -9.06
CA ASP A 281 -13.59 10.70 -8.50
C ASP A 281 -14.66 11.03 -7.45
N ALA A 282 -14.34 11.93 -6.53
CA ALA A 282 -15.30 12.43 -5.55
C ALA A 282 -16.51 13.08 -6.25
N ALA A 283 -17.66 13.03 -5.59
CA ALA A 283 -18.84 13.77 -6.05
C ALA A 283 -18.50 15.27 -6.16
N LYS A 284 -18.88 15.87 -7.26
CA LYS A 284 -18.80 17.34 -7.40
C LYS A 284 -19.97 17.97 -6.63
N ASP A 285 -19.67 19.00 -5.88
CA ASP A 285 -20.69 19.85 -5.21
C ASP A 285 -21.61 20.54 -6.23
#